data_736152b0360d24fd1cbb621effe335ce
#
_entry.id   736152b0360d24fd1cbb621effe335ce
#
_cell.length_a   1.000
_cell.length_b   1.000
_cell.length_c   1.000
_cell.angle_alpha   90.00
_cell.angle_beta   90.00
_cell.angle_gamma   90.00
#
_symmetry.space_group_name_H-M   'P 1'
#
loop_
_entity.id
_entity.type
_entity.pdbx_description
1 polymer ?
#
loop_
_entity_poly.entity_id
_entity_poly.type
_entity_poly.pdbx_seq_one_letter_code
_entity_poly.pdbx_strand_id
1 'polypeptide(L)'
;MKKQISVLVVALMAAAMISGCGKKEEASAPAAAPAPAAAIVVGLDDNFPPMGFRDEKNALVGFDIDLATEAGKRLGAEVTFKPIDWNAKEAELNGKRVDVLWNGLTITEERKANILFTTPYLENRQIIVVLDNSAIKNKAELAGKVLGVQDGSSAVEAVQKDEAIAKSLKELKKFPDNVTALMDLSAGRLDALVVDEVVGRYYTAKKSGEYRVLEENFGTEDYGVGTRKDDTELMGKIDK
;
A
#
# COMPACT_ATOMS: atom_id res chain seq x y z
N MET A 1 26.70 23.25 -61.02
CA MET A 1 27.98 23.37 -61.79
C MET A 1 29.06 22.55 -61.09
N LYS A 2 29.62 21.58 -61.82
CA LYS A 2 30.97 21.02 -61.76
C LYS A 2 31.42 20.44 -60.38
N LYS A 3 32.01 19.30 -60.24
CA LYS A 3 32.45 18.13 -61.05
C LYS A 3 33.07 17.18 -60.03
N GLN A 4 32.72 15.92 -60.07
CA GLN A 4 33.50 14.70 -60.04
C GLN A 4 35.05 14.83 -59.82
N ILE A 5 35.63 13.87 -59.08
CA ILE A 5 36.56 12.88 -59.67
C ILE A 5 36.83 11.77 -58.63
N SER A 6 36.68 10.55 -59.08
CA SER A 6 37.15 9.27 -58.50
C SER A 6 38.65 9.12 -58.67
N VAL A 7 39.35 8.43 -57.75
CA VAL A 7 40.54 7.64 -58.10
C VAL A 7 40.53 6.34 -57.30
N LEU A 8 40.53 5.28 -58.04
CA LEU A 8 40.74 3.87 -57.69
C LEU A 8 42.26 3.59 -57.72
N VAL A 9 42.78 2.97 -56.68
CA VAL A 9 44.11 2.29 -56.82
C VAL A 9 44.02 0.92 -56.17
N VAL A 10 44.15 -0.08 -57.00
CA VAL A 10 44.37 -1.49 -56.73
C VAL A 10 45.86 -1.72 -56.60
N ALA A 11 46.33 -2.43 -55.60
CA ALA A 11 47.64 -3.15 -55.63
C ALA A 11 47.57 -4.44 -54.79
N LEU A 12 47.94 -5.49 -55.46
CA LEU A 12 47.94 -6.90 -55.07
C LEU A 12 49.23 -7.28 -54.28
N MET A 13 49.06 -8.41 -53.56
CA MET A 13 50.04 -9.45 -53.19
C MET A 13 51.00 -9.20 -52.03
N ALA A 14 50.92 -10.03 -51.01
CA ALA A 14 51.86 -11.19 -50.88
C ALA A 14 51.42 -12.10 -49.70
N ALA A 15 51.33 -13.40 -49.98
CA ALA A 15 51.14 -14.46 -49.02
C ALA A 15 52.43 -14.75 -48.23
N ALA A 16 52.33 -14.90 -46.92
CA ALA A 16 53.33 -15.61 -46.12
C ALA A 16 52.61 -16.51 -45.11
N MET A 17 52.68 -17.81 -45.34
CA MET A 17 52.28 -18.83 -44.38
C MET A 17 53.33 -18.90 -43.27
N ILE A 18 52.94 -18.73 -42.05
CA ILE A 18 53.71 -19.18 -40.89
C ILE A 18 52.74 -19.98 -40.00
N SER A 19 52.91 -21.31 -40.00
CA SER A 19 52.31 -22.23 -39.04
C SER A 19 52.89 -21.96 -37.65
N GLY A 20 52.03 -21.41 -36.78
CA GLY A 20 52.30 -21.29 -35.36
C GLY A 20 51.19 -22.01 -34.58
N CYS A 21 51.51 -23.16 -33.99
CA CYS A 21 50.68 -23.80 -32.97
C CYS A 21 50.58 -22.86 -31.77
N GLY A 22 49.51 -22.07 -31.68
CA GLY A 22 49.17 -21.25 -30.53
C GLY A 22 47.91 -21.85 -29.88
N LYS A 23 48.00 -22.21 -28.62
CA LYS A 23 46.86 -22.55 -27.73
C LYS A 23 45.75 -21.53 -27.91
N LYS A 24 44.56 -22.01 -28.27
CA LYS A 24 43.34 -21.22 -28.20
C LYS A 24 43.08 -20.89 -26.72
N GLU A 25 43.41 -19.69 -26.29
CA GLU A 25 42.79 -19.11 -25.09
C GLU A 25 41.31 -18.93 -25.42
N GLU A 26 40.50 -19.72 -24.74
CA GLU A 26 39.05 -19.47 -24.71
C GLU A 26 38.83 -18.08 -24.07
N ALA A 27 38.53 -17.11 -24.89
CA ALA A 27 38.02 -15.83 -24.41
C ALA A 27 36.75 -16.10 -23.60
N SER A 28 36.84 -15.97 -22.28
CA SER A 28 35.69 -16.01 -21.43
C SER A 28 34.68 -14.95 -21.90
N ALA A 29 33.49 -15.39 -22.27
CA ALA A 29 32.41 -14.47 -22.59
C ALA A 29 32.23 -13.45 -21.43
N PRO A 30 32.00 -12.15 -21.73
CA PRO A 30 31.71 -11.19 -20.67
C PRO A 30 30.55 -11.71 -19.83
N ALA A 31 30.73 -11.73 -18.52
CA ALA A 31 29.64 -12.07 -17.60
C ALA A 31 28.44 -11.20 -17.96
N ALA A 32 27.33 -11.83 -18.27
CA ALA A 32 26.06 -11.11 -18.52
C ALA A 32 25.81 -10.15 -17.34
N ALA A 33 25.53 -8.88 -17.64
CA ALA A 33 25.12 -7.93 -16.62
C ALA A 33 23.97 -8.55 -15.84
N PRO A 34 23.95 -8.41 -14.51
CA PRO A 34 22.84 -8.92 -13.71
C PRO A 34 21.52 -8.41 -14.28
N ALA A 35 20.56 -9.30 -14.47
CA ALA A 35 19.21 -8.91 -14.88
C ALA A 35 18.70 -7.83 -13.92
N PRO A 36 18.00 -6.79 -14.41
CA PRO A 36 17.45 -5.76 -13.52
C PRO A 36 16.63 -6.45 -12.43
N ALA A 37 16.87 -6.06 -11.18
CA ALA A 37 16.10 -6.55 -10.05
C ALA A 37 14.61 -6.36 -10.34
N ALA A 38 13.79 -7.38 -10.04
CA ALA A 38 12.36 -7.26 -10.20
C ALA A 38 11.87 -6.09 -9.32
N ALA A 39 11.12 -5.16 -9.90
CA ALA A 39 10.57 -4.04 -9.16
C ALA A 39 9.16 -4.42 -8.65
N ILE A 40 8.86 -4.11 -7.40
CA ILE A 40 7.54 -4.29 -6.78
C ILE A 40 6.99 -2.92 -6.41
N VAL A 41 5.85 -2.56 -6.97
CA VAL A 41 5.16 -1.30 -6.66
C VAL A 41 4.10 -1.55 -5.60
N VAL A 42 4.30 -0.98 -4.41
CA VAL A 42 3.36 -1.08 -3.28
C VAL A 42 2.42 0.11 -3.28
N GLY A 43 1.11 -0.15 -3.40
CA GLY A 43 0.06 0.84 -3.25
C GLY A 43 -0.35 1.02 -1.79
N LEU A 44 -0.45 2.27 -1.35
CA LEU A 44 -0.79 2.63 0.04
C LEU A 44 -1.51 3.97 0.13
N ASP A 45 -2.19 4.19 1.26
CA ASP A 45 -2.62 5.51 1.73
C ASP A 45 -1.49 6.09 2.60
N ASP A 46 -0.85 7.18 2.17
CA ASP A 46 0.26 7.79 2.91
C ASP A 46 -0.18 8.72 4.06
N ASN A 47 -1.46 8.60 4.47
CA ASN A 47 -2.08 9.24 5.64
C ASN A 47 -2.60 8.21 6.67
N PHE A 48 -1.97 7.03 6.78
CA PHE A 48 -2.42 5.93 7.64
C PHE A 48 -1.38 5.54 8.72
N PRO A 49 -1.07 6.46 9.68
CA PRO A 49 -0.13 6.15 10.76
C PRO A 49 -0.71 5.11 11.74
N PRO A 50 0.14 4.24 12.32
CA PRO A 50 1.59 4.15 12.16
C PRO A 50 2.04 3.19 11.05
N MET A 51 1.11 2.71 10.19
CA MET A 51 1.40 1.66 9.21
C MET A 51 2.16 2.21 7.99
N GLY A 52 1.63 3.25 7.31
CA GLY A 52 2.29 3.95 6.22
C GLY A 52 1.84 5.42 6.21
N PHE A 53 2.77 6.32 6.41
CA PHE A 53 2.43 7.74 6.50
C PHE A 53 3.65 8.64 6.23
N ARG A 54 3.38 9.94 6.05
CA ARG A 54 4.44 10.93 5.94
C ARG A 54 4.77 11.55 7.29
N ASP A 55 6.06 11.54 7.61
CA ASP A 55 6.57 12.19 8.82
C ASP A 55 6.65 13.72 8.64
N GLU A 56 7.13 14.42 9.67
CA GLU A 56 7.29 15.88 9.67
C GLU A 56 8.29 16.39 8.61
N LYS A 57 9.15 15.52 8.09
CA LYS A 57 10.10 15.82 7.00
C LYS A 57 9.56 15.40 5.63
N ASN A 58 8.28 15.01 5.56
CA ASN A 58 7.63 14.47 4.37
C ASN A 58 8.24 13.15 3.86
N ALA A 59 9.01 12.45 4.69
CA ALA A 59 9.49 11.12 4.38
C ALA A 59 8.36 10.09 4.60
N LEU A 60 8.26 9.12 3.70
CA LEU A 60 7.34 8.01 3.84
C LEU A 60 7.93 7.00 4.83
N VAL A 61 7.21 6.75 5.92
CA VAL A 61 7.65 5.92 7.04
C VAL A 61 6.49 5.08 7.57
N GLY A 62 6.78 4.08 8.38
CA GLY A 62 5.78 3.30 9.09
C GLY A 62 6.07 1.81 9.11
N PHE A 63 5.27 1.10 9.89
CA PHE A 63 5.42 -0.33 10.11
C PHE A 63 5.36 -1.13 8.79
N ASP A 64 4.37 -0.87 7.95
CA ASP A 64 4.20 -1.56 6.67
C ASP A 64 5.26 -1.15 5.63
N ILE A 65 5.78 0.08 5.74
CA ILE A 65 6.89 0.55 4.89
C ILE A 65 8.15 -0.26 5.20
N ASP A 66 8.43 -0.47 6.50
CA ASP A 66 9.59 -1.24 6.93
C ASP A 66 9.46 -2.72 6.54
N LEU A 67 8.26 -3.32 6.75
CA LEU A 67 7.99 -4.70 6.34
C LEU A 67 8.14 -4.91 4.84
N ALA A 68 7.53 -4.06 4.02
CA ALA A 68 7.61 -4.16 2.57
C ALA A 68 9.04 -3.98 2.06
N THR A 69 9.79 -3.05 2.66
CA THR A 69 11.21 -2.81 2.34
C THR A 69 12.05 -4.04 2.67
N GLU A 70 11.83 -4.64 3.83
CA GLU A 70 12.55 -5.85 4.24
C GLU A 70 12.18 -7.06 3.37
N ALA A 71 10.90 -7.21 3.02
CA ALA A 71 10.46 -8.25 2.09
C ALA A 71 11.16 -8.11 0.72
N GLY A 72 11.23 -6.89 0.18
CA GLY A 72 11.95 -6.62 -1.07
C GLY A 72 13.41 -7.05 -1.01
N LYS A 73 14.11 -6.72 0.07
CA LYS A 73 15.52 -7.14 0.28
C LYS A 73 15.66 -8.67 0.25
N ARG A 74 14.79 -9.39 0.95
CA ARG A 74 14.80 -10.87 0.99
C ARG A 74 14.49 -11.49 -0.37
N LEU A 75 13.63 -10.84 -1.15
CA LEU A 75 13.26 -11.28 -2.50
C LEU A 75 14.28 -10.87 -3.58
N GLY A 76 15.27 -10.03 -3.23
CA GLY A 76 16.19 -9.46 -4.22
C GLY A 76 15.47 -8.52 -5.21
N ALA A 77 14.38 -7.89 -4.78
CA ALA A 77 13.55 -6.98 -5.57
C ALA A 77 13.67 -5.54 -5.05
N GLU A 78 13.59 -4.57 -5.96
CA GLU A 78 13.44 -3.17 -5.59
C GLU A 78 11.97 -2.90 -5.22
N VAL A 79 11.73 -2.28 -4.05
CA VAL A 79 10.39 -1.88 -3.63
C VAL A 79 10.24 -0.38 -3.80
N THR A 80 9.19 0.00 -4.51
CA THR A 80 8.76 1.39 -4.65
C THR A 80 7.37 1.57 -4.07
N PHE A 81 7.10 2.74 -3.50
CA PHE A 81 5.84 3.05 -2.84
C PHE A 81 5.06 4.08 -3.64
N LYS A 82 3.80 3.77 -3.92
CA LYS A 82 2.89 4.65 -4.66
C LYS A 82 1.69 5.01 -3.80
N PRO A 83 1.58 6.26 -3.34
CA PRO A 83 0.36 6.75 -2.73
C PRO A 83 -0.82 6.65 -3.70
N ILE A 84 -1.94 6.13 -3.21
CA ILE A 84 -3.18 5.96 -3.99
C ILE A 84 -4.39 6.45 -3.18
N ASP A 85 -5.47 6.78 -3.87
CA ASP A 85 -6.79 6.89 -3.25
C ASP A 85 -7.22 5.49 -2.76
N TRP A 86 -7.46 5.36 -1.45
CA TRP A 86 -7.79 4.07 -0.86
C TRP A 86 -9.08 3.46 -1.41
N ASN A 87 -10.04 4.30 -1.77
CA ASN A 87 -11.27 3.82 -2.42
C ASN A 87 -11.02 3.23 -3.82
N ALA A 88 -9.95 3.64 -4.49
CA ALA A 88 -9.56 3.14 -5.81
C ALA A 88 -8.58 1.95 -5.77
N LYS A 89 -8.19 1.46 -4.59
CA LYS A 89 -7.11 0.45 -4.41
C LYS A 89 -7.24 -0.79 -5.29
N GLU A 90 -8.45 -1.35 -5.40
CA GLU A 90 -8.67 -2.53 -6.25
C GLU A 90 -8.51 -2.22 -7.74
N ALA A 91 -8.95 -1.03 -8.16
CA ALA A 91 -8.77 -0.57 -9.53
C ALA A 91 -7.29 -0.29 -9.87
N GLU A 92 -6.52 0.23 -8.89
CA GLU A 92 -5.08 0.41 -9.02
C GLU A 92 -4.35 -0.94 -9.15
N LEU A 93 -4.71 -1.92 -8.31
CA LEU A 93 -4.15 -3.27 -8.31
C LEU A 93 -4.48 -4.02 -9.62
N ASN A 94 -5.76 -4.11 -9.96
CA ASN A 94 -6.23 -4.83 -11.14
C ASN A 94 -5.80 -4.16 -12.45
N GLY A 95 -5.66 -2.82 -12.43
CA GLY A 95 -5.12 -2.03 -13.53
C GLY A 95 -3.59 -2.11 -13.67
N LYS A 96 -2.92 -2.93 -12.85
CA LYS A 96 -1.45 -3.11 -12.85
C LYS A 96 -0.67 -1.81 -12.65
N ARG A 97 -1.27 -0.84 -11.96
CA ARG A 97 -0.59 0.41 -11.58
C ARG A 97 0.17 0.29 -10.26
N VAL A 98 -0.20 -0.72 -9.48
CA VAL A 98 0.54 -1.26 -8.34
C VAL A 98 0.54 -2.79 -8.41
N ASP A 99 1.51 -3.43 -7.78
CA ASP A 99 1.63 -4.90 -7.76
C ASP A 99 1.08 -5.48 -6.47
N VAL A 100 1.16 -4.71 -5.41
CA VAL A 100 0.82 -5.11 -4.04
C VAL A 100 0.04 -3.98 -3.37
N LEU A 101 -0.94 -4.33 -2.55
CA LEU A 101 -1.57 -3.45 -1.57
C LEU A 101 -1.04 -3.83 -0.18
N TRP A 102 -0.35 -2.90 0.48
CA TRP A 102 0.25 -3.13 1.79
C TRP A 102 0.16 -1.87 2.64
N ASN A 103 -0.89 -1.76 3.44
CA ASN A 103 -1.15 -0.62 4.32
C ASN A 103 -2.33 -0.90 5.27
N GLY A 104 -2.15 -1.85 6.18
CA GLY A 104 -3.26 -2.28 7.03
C GLY A 104 -4.46 -2.75 6.22
N LEU A 105 -4.22 -3.54 5.17
CA LEU A 105 -5.30 -4.01 4.31
C LEU A 105 -6.07 -5.14 5.00
N THR A 106 -7.27 -4.84 5.45
CA THR A 106 -8.15 -5.83 6.07
C THR A 106 -8.56 -6.91 5.09
N ILE A 107 -8.43 -8.15 5.52
CA ILE A 107 -8.91 -9.34 4.83
C ILE A 107 -10.42 -9.44 5.04
N THR A 108 -11.23 -9.18 4.00
CA THR A 108 -12.68 -9.39 4.03
C THR A 108 -13.11 -10.39 2.97
N GLU A 109 -14.26 -11.03 3.17
CA GLU A 109 -14.79 -11.98 2.18
C GLU A 109 -15.11 -11.30 0.84
N GLU A 110 -15.58 -10.05 0.88
CA GLU A 110 -15.79 -9.26 -0.32
C GLU A 110 -14.48 -9.05 -1.10
N ARG A 111 -13.42 -8.63 -0.40
CA ARG A 111 -12.10 -8.40 -1.02
C ARG A 111 -11.46 -9.69 -1.53
N LYS A 112 -11.65 -10.83 -0.84
CA LYS A 112 -11.17 -12.13 -1.30
C LYS A 112 -11.72 -12.56 -2.66
N ALA A 113 -12.84 -12.01 -3.10
CA ALA A 113 -13.35 -12.25 -4.45
C ALA A 113 -12.37 -11.73 -5.54
N ASN A 114 -11.71 -10.59 -5.29
CA ASN A 114 -10.91 -9.85 -6.27
C ASN A 114 -9.41 -9.78 -5.92
N ILE A 115 -9.03 -10.05 -4.68
CA ILE A 115 -7.67 -9.94 -4.15
C ILE A 115 -7.23 -11.30 -3.63
N LEU A 116 -5.98 -11.67 -3.88
CA LEU A 116 -5.31 -12.78 -3.22
C LEU A 116 -4.53 -12.21 -2.02
N PHE A 117 -4.69 -12.83 -0.85
CA PHE A 117 -4.09 -12.37 0.40
C PHE A 117 -3.01 -13.31 0.91
N THR A 118 -2.03 -12.76 1.62
CA THR A 118 -1.12 -13.53 2.49
C THR A 118 -1.87 -14.11 3.67
N THR A 119 -1.21 -14.96 4.44
CA THR A 119 -1.59 -15.19 5.84
C THR A 119 -1.66 -13.86 6.59
N PRO A 120 -2.56 -13.74 7.59
CA PRO A 120 -2.64 -12.51 8.40
C PRO A 120 -1.30 -12.21 9.10
N TYR A 121 -0.90 -10.92 9.11
CA TYR A 121 0.31 -10.50 9.81
C TYR A 121 0.02 -9.67 11.07
N LEU A 122 -1.21 -9.14 11.22
CA LEU A 122 -1.62 -8.34 12.38
C LEU A 122 -3.13 -8.44 12.57
N GLU A 123 -3.59 -8.52 13.84
CA GLU A 123 -4.99 -8.37 14.21
C GLU A 123 -5.31 -6.89 14.45
N ASN A 124 -6.48 -6.42 14.04
CA ASN A 124 -6.99 -5.07 14.21
C ASN A 124 -8.45 -5.08 14.69
N ARG A 125 -8.94 -3.93 15.08
CA ARG A 125 -10.37 -3.69 15.40
C ARG A 125 -10.82 -2.38 14.80
N GLN A 126 -12.09 -2.32 14.42
CA GLN A 126 -12.73 -1.07 14.03
C GLN A 126 -13.27 -0.37 15.28
N ILE A 127 -12.50 0.58 15.80
CA ILE A 127 -12.83 1.31 17.05
C ILE A 127 -13.61 2.59 16.79
N ILE A 128 -14.25 3.09 17.85
CA ILE A 128 -15.02 4.35 17.82
C ILE A 128 -14.22 5.41 18.54
N VAL A 129 -13.86 6.48 17.85
CA VAL A 129 -13.16 7.65 18.39
C VAL A 129 -14.14 8.82 18.48
N VAL A 130 -14.15 9.49 19.62
CA VAL A 130 -14.94 10.70 19.87
C VAL A 130 -14.06 11.77 20.49
N LEU A 131 -14.53 13.03 20.50
CA LEU A 131 -13.88 14.07 21.30
C LEU A 131 -13.88 13.69 22.78
N ASP A 132 -12.86 14.05 23.54
CA ASP A 132 -12.74 13.70 24.95
C ASP A 132 -13.93 14.20 25.79
N ASN A 133 -14.43 15.41 25.46
CA ASN A 133 -15.59 16.01 26.10
C ASN A 133 -16.96 15.58 25.51
N SER A 134 -16.97 14.63 24.57
CA SER A 134 -18.22 14.15 23.96
C SER A 134 -19.14 13.48 25.01
N ALA A 135 -20.44 13.69 24.88
CA ALA A 135 -21.43 12.99 25.68
C ALA A 135 -21.61 11.51 25.30
N ILE A 136 -21.17 11.11 24.09
CA ILE A 136 -21.27 9.74 23.57
C ILE A 136 -20.33 8.82 24.35
N LYS A 137 -20.86 7.83 25.06
CA LYS A 137 -20.09 6.90 25.89
C LYS A 137 -20.17 5.46 25.44
N ASN A 138 -21.17 5.13 24.62
CA ASN A 138 -21.41 3.78 24.12
C ASN A 138 -21.95 3.83 22.68
N LYS A 139 -22.00 2.67 22.05
CA LYS A 139 -22.38 2.51 20.65
C LYS A 139 -23.85 2.89 20.37
N ALA A 140 -24.75 2.65 21.33
CA ALA A 140 -26.18 2.98 21.16
C ALA A 140 -26.41 4.50 21.07
N GLU A 141 -25.56 5.32 21.67
CA GLU A 141 -25.64 6.79 21.63
C GLU A 141 -25.19 7.40 20.31
N LEU A 142 -24.77 6.59 19.34
CA LEU A 142 -24.54 6.99 17.95
C LEU A 142 -25.87 7.25 17.21
N ALA A 143 -27.01 6.83 17.76
CA ALA A 143 -28.33 7.10 17.16
C ALA A 143 -28.55 8.61 16.93
N GLY A 144 -28.95 8.97 15.72
CA GLY A 144 -29.13 10.37 15.29
C GLY A 144 -27.85 11.18 15.09
N LYS A 145 -26.65 10.55 15.14
CA LYS A 145 -25.35 11.19 15.04
C LYS A 145 -24.77 11.11 13.63
N VAL A 146 -23.81 11.99 13.34
CA VAL A 146 -22.99 11.96 12.12
C VAL A 146 -21.74 11.16 12.43
N LEU A 147 -21.60 9.99 11.81
CA LEU A 147 -20.48 9.08 11.98
C LEU A 147 -19.54 9.18 10.76
N GLY A 148 -18.27 9.42 11.00
CA GLY A 148 -17.23 9.45 9.95
C GLY A 148 -16.61 8.08 9.73
N VAL A 149 -16.21 7.80 8.49
CA VAL A 149 -15.39 6.65 8.08
C VAL A 149 -14.52 7.04 6.89
N GLN A 150 -13.40 6.36 6.68
CA GLN A 150 -12.68 6.48 5.41
C GLN A 150 -13.43 5.72 4.31
N ASP A 151 -13.59 6.33 3.14
CA ASP A 151 -14.23 5.66 2.00
C ASP A 151 -13.39 4.48 1.49
N GLY A 152 -14.05 3.37 1.15
CA GLY A 152 -13.38 2.13 0.74
C GLY A 152 -12.64 1.38 1.85
N SER A 153 -12.68 1.84 3.13
CA SER A 153 -12.15 1.10 4.27
C SER A 153 -13.13 0.01 4.74
N SER A 154 -12.61 -0.95 5.52
CA SER A 154 -13.42 -1.99 6.19
C SER A 154 -14.37 -1.40 7.24
N ALA A 155 -14.09 -0.20 7.75
CA ALA A 155 -14.99 0.53 8.65
C ALA A 155 -16.37 0.73 8.06
N VAL A 156 -16.49 0.98 6.74
CA VAL A 156 -17.78 1.14 6.06
C VAL A 156 -18.61 -0.14 6.20
N GLU A 157 -18.01 -1.28 5.87
CA GLU A 157 -18.66 -2.60 5.95
C GLU A 157 -18.99 -2.96 7.41
N ALA A 158 -18.05 -2.72 8.34
CA ALA A 158 -18.24 -3.00 9.76
C ALA A 158 -19.43 -2.22 10.36
N VAL A 159 -19.57 -0.95 10.01
CA VAL A 159 -20.73 -0.14 10.43
C VAL A 159 -22.02 -0.65 9.77
N GLN A 160 -21.98 -0.99 8.48
CA GLN A 160 -23.16 -1.45 7.74
C GLN A 160 -23.68 -2.82 8.20
N LYS A 161 -22.80 -3.70 8.66
CA LYS A 161 -23.14 -5.01 9.25
C LYS A 161 -23.91 -4.88 10.56
N ASP A 162 -23.70 -3.81 11.31
CA ASP A 162 -24.51 -3.48 12.48
C ASP A 162 -25.75 -2.69 12.03
N GLU A 163 -26.73 -3.41 11.47
CA GLU A 163 -27.91 -2.80 10.88
C GLU A 163 -28.68 -1.88 11.84
N ALA A 164 -28.68 -2.19 13.13
CA ALA A 164 -29.37 -1.37 14.13
C ALA A 164 -28.71 0.01 14.23
N ILE A 165 -27.38 0.04 14.32
CA ILE A 165 -26.63 1.29 14.36
C ILE A 165 -26.72 1.99 13.00
N ALA A 166 -26.43 1.31 11.89
CA ALA A 166 -26.41 1.91 10.56
C ALA A 166 -27.72 2.63 10.22
N LYS A 167 -28.87 2.02 10.55
CA LYS A 167 -30.21 2.61 10.33
C LYS A 167 -30.57 3.74 11.31
N SER A 168 -29.90 3.79 12.46
CA SER A 168 -30.14 4.83 13.48
C SER A 168 -29.31 6.10 13.27
N LEU A 169 -28.24 6.05 12.49
CA LEU A 169 -27.39 7.20 12.21
C LEU A 169 -28.16 8.31 11.50
N LYS A 170 -27.81 9.56 11.81
CA LYS A 170 -28.23 10.69 10.97
C LYS A 170 -27.53 10.65 9.61
N GLU A 171 -26.25 10.30 9.61
CA GLU A 171 -25.41 10.24 8.41
C GLU A 171 -24.19 9.34 8.66
N LEU A 172 -23.83 8.50 7.70
CA LEU A 172 -22.52 7.88 7.59
C LEU A 172 -21.70 8.67 6.57
N LYS A 173 -20.85 9.57 7.05
CA LYS A 173 -20.06 10.47 6.22
C LYS A 173 -18.72 9.85 5.84
N LYS A 174 -18.46 9.78 4.54
CA LYS A 174 -17.23 9.19 3.99
C LYS A 174 -16.17 10.24 3.71
N PHE A 175 -14.93 9.92 4.00
CA PHE A 175 -13.75 10.80 3.84
C PHE A 175 -12.69 10.11 2.97
N PRO A 176 -11.85 10.88 2.27
CA PRO A 176 -10.78 10.29 1.46
C PRO A 176 -9.71 9.60 2.32
N ASP A 177 -9.47 10.10 3.54
CA ASP A 177 -8.50 9.59 4.50
C ASP A 177 -8.94 9.85 5.94
N ASN A 178 -8.30 9.14 6.89
CA ASN A 178 -8.62 9.23 8.31
C ASN A 178 -8.17 10.56 8.94
N VAL A 179 -7.13 11.21 8.40
CA VAL A 179 -6.65 12.51 8.91
C VAL A 179 -7.69 13.59 8.66
N THR A 180 -8.25 13.63 7.45
CA THR A 180 -9.34 14.55 7.09
C THR A 180 -10.58 14.30 7.96
N ALA A 181 -10.93 13.04 8.21
CA ALA A 181 -12.04 12.69 9.11
C ALA A 181 -11.79 13.15 10.55
N LEU A 182 -10.57 12.97 11.09
CA LEU A 182 -10.19 13.45 12.42
C LEU A 182 -10.23 14.98 12.52
N MET A 183 -9.84 15.69 11.47
CA MET A 183 -9.97 17.15 11.42
C MET A 183 -11.45 17.60 11.48
N ASP A 184 -12.33 16.88 10.82
CA ASP A 184 -13.78 17.13 10.88
C ASP A 184 -14.34 16.82 12.27
N LEU A 185 -13.85 15.76 12.93
CA LEU A 185 -14.20 15.43 14.31
C LEU A 185 -13.76 16.53 15.28
N SER A 186 -12.49 17.00 15.18
CA SER A 186 -11.97 18.11 15.99
C SER A 186 -12.77 19.41 15.81
N ALA A 187 -13.24 19.64 14.60
CA ALA A 187 -14.03 20.84 14.27
C ALA A 187 -15.53 20.71 14.64
N GLY A 188 -15.96 19.59 15.21
CA GLY A 188 -17.35 19.33 15.59
C GLY A 188 -18.30 19.11 14.40
N ARG A 189 -17.77 18.80 13.22
CA ARG A 189 -18.56 18.45 12.02
C ARG A 189 -18.90 16.96 11.96
N LEU A 190 -18.27 16.15 12.81
CA LEU A 190 -18.59 14.77 13.11
C LEU A 190 -18.89 14.66 14.61
N ASP A 191 -19.74 13.72 14.98
CA ASP A 191 -19.98 13.32 16.36
C ASP A 191 -19.04 12.20 16.81
N ALA A 192 -18.66 11.30 15.90
CA ALA A 192 -17.74 10.18 16.11
C ALA A 192 -17.07 9.76 14.80
N LEU A 193 -15.97 9.03 14.91
CA LEU A 193 -15.23 8.42 13.80
C LEU A 193 -15.06 6.93 14.07
N VAL A 194 -15.36 6.08 13.09
CA VAL A 194 -14.93 4.66 13.13
C VAL A 194 -13.67 4.53 12.29
N VAL A 195 -12.67 3.93 12.90
CA VAL A 195 -11.32 3.86 12.37
C VAL A 195 -10.59 2.64 12.92
N ASP A 196 -9.60 2.19 12.21
CA ASP A 196 -8.68 1.14 12.64
C ASP A 196 -8.03 1.49 13.98
N GLU A 197 -7.98 0.52 14.90
CA GLU A 197 -7.46 0.74 16.24
C GLU A 197 -6.03 1.29 16.25
N VAL A 198 -5.19 0.82 15.33
CA VAL A 198 -3.82 1.29 15.20
C VAL A 198 -3.76 2.79 14.93
N VAL A 199 -4.63 3.31 14.05
CA VAL A 199 -4.72 4.74 13.72
C VAL A 199 -5.38 5.54 14.85
N GLY A 200 -6.51 5.06 15.37
CA GLY A 200 -7.23 5.74 16.44
C GLY A 200 -6.35 5.91 17.68
N ARG A 201 -5.62 4.86 18.08
CA ARG A 201 -4.70 4.94 19.23
C ARG A 201 -3.47 5.78 18.96
N TYR A 202 -2.95 5.78 17.75
CA TYR A 202 -1.86 6.68 17.37
C TYR A 202 -2.24 8.14 17.62
N TYR A 203 -3.44 8.56 17.18
CA TYR A 203 -3.88 9.94 17.34
C TYR A 203 -4.32 10.28 18.75
N THR A 204 -4.95 9.36 19.48
CA THR A 204 -5.29 9.59 20.90
C THR A 204 -4.03 9.73 21.78
N ALA A 205 -2.96 9.03 21.44
CA ALA A 205 -1.67 9.20 22.12
C ALA A 205 -0.97 10.50 21.73
N LYS A 206 -0.96 10.85 20.44
CA LYS A 206 -0.29 12.04 19.93
C LYS A 206 -0.98 13.34 20.33
N LYS A 207 -2.32 13.30 20.50
CA LYS A 207 -3.17 14.44 20.88
C LYS A 207 -3.91 14.13 22.20
N SER A 208 -3.13 13.88 23.23
CA SER A 208 -3.67 13.54 24.55
C SER A 208 -4.68 14.58 25.05
N GLY A 209 -5.87 14.12 25.47
CA GLY A 209 -6.96 14.97 25.95
C GLY A 209 -7.83 15.59 24.85
N GLU A 210 -7.54 15.37 23.56
CA GLU A 210 -8.43 15.80 22.47
C GLU A 210 -9.46 14.72 22.13
N TYR A 211 -9.04 13.46 22.10
CA TYR A 211 -9.87 12.33 21.72
C TYR A 211 -9.87 11.24 22.78
N ARG A 212 -10.93 10.45 22.81
CA ARG A 212 -10.99 9.18 23.52
C ARG A 212 -11.61 8.09 22.66
N VAL A 213 -11.24 6.86 22.96
CA VAL A 213 -11.79 5.65 22.34
C VAL A 213 -12.90 5.12 23.23
N LEU A 214 -14.03 4.70 22.63
CA LEU A 214 -15.08 3.98 23.35
C LEU A 214 -14.63 2.53 23.64
N GLU A 215 -15.19 1.92 24.68
CA GLU A 215 -14.93 0.51 25.01
C GLU A 215 -15.51 -0.43 23.95
N GLU A 216 -16.69 -0.10 23.41
CA GLU A 216 -17.34 -0.84 22.34
C GLU A 216 -16.71 -0.50 20.98
N ASN A 217 -16.75 -1.47 20.06
CA ASN A 217 -16.18 -1.35 18.72
C ASN A 217 -17.08 -2.06 17.68
N PHE A 218 -16.70 -2.01 16.42
CA PHE A 218 -17.41 -2.67 15.32
C PHE A 218 -16.80 -4.02 14.89
N GLY A 219 -16.02 -4.65 15.77
CA GLY A 219 -15.49 -5.98 15.59
C GLY A 219 -13.99 -6.03 15.29
N THR A 220 -13.47 -7.26 15.34
CA THR A 220 -12.07 -7.60 15.02
C THR A 220 -11.93 -7.96 13.56
N GLU A 221 -10.74 -7.77 13.04
CA GLU A 221 -10.37 -8.06 11.66
C GLU A 221 -8.88 -8.37 11.58
N ASP A 222 -8.46 -9.00 10.49
CA ASP A 222 -7.06 -9.34 10.23
C ASP A 222 -6.50 -8.52 9.08
N TYR A 223 -5.26 -8.04 9.20
CA TYR A 223 -4.52 -7.44 8.11
C TYR A 223 -3.72 -8.48 7.33
N GLY A 224 -3.74 -8.34 6.02
CA GLY A 224 -2.91 -9.11 5.11
C GLY A 224 -2.37 -8.24 3.98
N VAL A 225 -1.40 -8.77 3.27
CA VAL A 225 -0.89 -8.16 2.04
C VAL A 225 -1.71 -8.67 0.87
N GLY A 226 -2.12 -7.78 -0.03
CA GLY A 226 -2.95 -8.12 -1.18
C GLY A 226 -2.21 -8.05 -2.51
N THR A 227 -2.36 -9.08 -3.35
CA THR A 227 -1.93 -9.07 -4.77
C THR A 227 -3.13 -9.28 -5.69
N ARG A 228 -2.92 -9.12 -7.00
CA ARG A 228 -3.94 -9.53 -7.98
C ARG A 228 -4.30 -11.00 -7.79
N LYS A 229 -5.54 -11.33 -8.09
CA LYS A 229 -6.08 -12.68 -7.87
C LYS A 229 -5.33 -13.78 -8.65
N ASP A 230 -4.76 -13.45 -9.78
CA ASP A 230 -4.01 -14.32 -10.66
C ASP A 230 -2.49 -14.32 -10.40
N ASP A 231 -1.98 -13.43 -9.53
CA ASP A 231 -0.56 -13.31 -9.25
C ASP A 231 -0.10 -14.19 -8.10
N THR A 232 -0.29 -15.50 -8.29
CA THR A 232 0.04 -16.53 -7.28
C THR A 232 1.55 -16.65 -7.05
N GLU A 233 2.37 -16.30 -8.04
CA GLU A 233 3.83 -16.35 -7.93
C GLU A 233 4.33 -15.29 -6.97
N LEU A 234 3.92 -14.02 -7.15
CA LEU A 234 4.31 -12.93 -6.29
C LEU A 234 3.79 -13.16 -4.87
N MET A 235 2.50 -13.56 -4.75
CA MET A 235 1.91 -13.89 -3.45
C MET A 235 2.70 -14.96 -2.71
N GLY A 236 3.02 -16.07 -3.37
CA GLY A 236 3.79 -17.17 -2.75
C GLY A 236 5.25 -16.79 -2.40
N LYS A 237 5.77 -15.70 -2.93
CA LYS A 237 7.08 -15.14 -2.53
C LYS A 237 6.95 -14.24 -1.31
N ILE A 238 5.89 -13.44 -1.22
CA ILE A 238 5.67 -12.47 -0.12
C ILE A 238 5.24 -13.20 1.16
N ASP A 239 4.48 -14.29 1.05
CA ASP A 239 3.90 -15.05 2.17
C ASP A 239 4.89 -16.03 2.87
N LYS A 240 6.17 -16.01 2.49
CA LYS A 240 7.27 -16.84 3.07
C LYS A 240 8.04 -16.09 4.15
#